data_cfc9d723f41ae28ab9c1a1620c305a44
#
_entry.id   cfc9d723f41ae28ab9c1a1620c305a44
#
_cell.length_a   1.000
_cell.length_b   1.000
_cell.length_c   1.000
_cell.angle_alpha   90.00
_cell.angle_beta   90.00
_cell.angle_gamma   90.00
#
_symmetry.space_group_name_H-M   'P 1'
#
loop_
_entity.id
_entity.type
_entity.pdbx_description
1 polymer ?
#
loop_
_entity_poly.entity_id
_entity_poly.type
_entity_poly.pdbx_seq_one_letter_code
_entity_poly.pdbx_strand_id
1 'polypeptide(L)'
;MAEFLVVPVLLAYGEAAFAYAGELRGPGLPGRLATWGVRIGWLAQTALLVGQGLSADGFPWGTWAGALNLFVWLVVGAYLIWGCTPRFRLLGLTVMPVAAVLLALAWAGGGTALDEGDRSGVALAVHAVLMLAGFAGLTLAAGMAALYLWQERRLKRHERRVLRVRMPPLDALDRIAARTVLGALVVLTIGIGVGAASFERGDFDAAMAVTCLILATYAALLVLRHEGWRGRRAALLNLTGFALVAVVLPLTHFAG
;
A
#
# COMPACT_ATOMS: atom_id res chain seq x y z
N MET A 1 -9.03 25.41 3.40
CA MET A 1 -9.32 25.17 1.98
C MET A 1 -8.78 23.82 1.48
N ALA A 2 -7.57 23.40 1.87
CA ALA A 2 -7.01 22.10 1.42
C ALA A 2 -7.84 20.89 1.89
N GLU A 3 -8.45 20.93 3.06
CA GLU A 3 -9.32 19.84 3.55
C GLU A 3 -10.49 19.49 2.62
N PHE A 4 -11.00 20.47 1.85
CA PHE A 4 -12.04 20.20 0.86
C PHE A 4 -11.59 19.25 -0.26
N LEU A 5 -10.27 19.11 -0.48
CA LEU A 5 -9.74 18.16 -1.47
C LEU A 5 -9.90 16.70 -1.04
N VAL A 6 -10.07 16.43 0.26
CA VAL A 6 -10.25 15.06 0.77
C VAL A 6 -11.54 14.43 0.25
N VAL A 7 -12.63 15.21 0.22
CA VAL A 7 -13.94 14.71 -0.23
C VAL A 7 -13.90 14.21 -1.68
N PRO A 8 -13.42 15.01 -2.67
CA PRO A 8 -13.29 14.51 -4.04
C PRO A 8 -12.31 13.33 -4.16
N VAL A 9 -11.24 13.23 -3.34
CA VAL A 9 -10.35 12.06 -3.34
C VAL A 9 -11.09 10.82 -2.86
N LEU A 10 -11.82 10.91 -1.74
CA LEU A 10 -12.62 9.81 -1.21
C LEU A 10 -13.68 9.34 -2.20
N LEU A 11 -14.38 10.29 -2.85
CA LEU A 11 -15.36 9.98 -3.89
C LEU A 11 -14.70 9.27 -5.08
N ALA A 12 -13.54 9.76 -5.54
CA ALA A 12 -12.81 9.17 -6.65
C ALA A 12 -12.34 7.74 -6.37
N TYR A 13 -11.83 7.47 -5.16
CA TYR A 13 -11.40 6.12 -4.76
C TYR A 13 -12.60 5.20 -4.51
N GLY A 14 -13.68 5.71 -3.92
CA GLY A 14 -14.92 4.97 -3.72
C GLY A 14 -15.60 4.60 -5.06
N GLU A 15 -15.70 5.56 -5.98
CA GLU A 15 -16.20 5.32 -7.34
C GLU A 15 -15.36 4.28 -8.07
N ALA A 16 -14.02 4.41 -8.01
CA ALA A 16 -13.11 3.46 -8.62
C ALA A 16 -13.29 2.05 -8.05
N ALA A 17 -13.44 1.92 -6.74
CA ALA A 17 -13.71 0.63 -6.09
C ALA A 17 -15.00 -0.01 -6.62
N PHE A 18 -16.07 0.77 -6.72
CA PHE A 18 -17.35 0.32 -7.24
C PHE A 18 -17.30 -0.03 -8.73
N ALA A 19 -16.62 0.80 -9.54
CA ALA A 19 -16.46 0.57 -10.97
C ALA A 19 -15.61 -0.68 -11.28
N TYR A 20 -14.55 -0.95 -10.51
CA TYR A 20 -13.78 -2.20 -10.63
C TYR A 20 -14.60 -3.42 -10.22
N ALA A 21 -15.48 -3.32 -9.22
CA ALA A 21 -16.43 -4.38 -8.90
C ALA A 21 -17.43 -4.63 -10.03
N GLY A 22 -17.86 -3.57 -10.70
CA GLY A 22 -18.73 -3.63 -11.91
C GLY A 22 -18.05 -4.31 -13.10
N GLU A 23 -16.73 -4.14 -13.27
CA GLU A 23 -15.95 -4.78 -14.35
C GLU A 23 -15.95 -6.32 -14.28
N LEU A 24 -16.17 -6.88 -13.07
CA LEU A 24 -16.38 -8.33 -12.90
C LEU A 24 -17.68 -8.83 -13.54
N ARG A 25 -18.67 -7.94 -13.74
CA ARG A 25 -19.97 -8.26 -14.35
C ARG A 25 -19.96 -8.12 -15.85
N GLY A 26 -19.15 -7.18 -16.39
CA GLY A 26 -18.99 -6.95 -17.82
C GLY A 26 -17.80 -6.03 -18.11
N PRO A 27 -16.80 -6.46 -18.93
CA PRO A 27 -15.66 -5.63 -19.27
C PRO A 27 -16.06 -4.46 -20.18
N GLY A 28 -15.55 -3.25 -19.92
CA GLY A 28 -15.79 -2.12 -20.79
C GLY A 28 -15.54 -0.73 -20.20
N LEU A 29 -16.45 0.18 -20.47
CA LEU A 29 -16.42 1.59 -20.05
C LEU A 29 -16.15 1.80 -18.55
N PRO A 30 -16.76 1.03 -17.62
CA PRO A 30 -16.53 1.23 -16.19
C PRO A 30 -15.06 1.20 -15.78
N GLY A 31 -14.27 0.27 -16.33
CA GLY A 31 -12.86 0.14 -15.95
C GLY A 31 -11.97 1.28 -16.48
N ARG A 32 -12.32 1.94 -17.57
CA ARG A 32 -11.62 3.16 -18.05
C ARG A 32 -11.92 4.35 -17.16
N LEU A 33 -13.18 4.55 -16.82
CA LEU A 33 -13.61 5.62 -15.90
C LEU A 33 -12.94 5.45 -14.53
N ALA A 34 -12.96 4.24 -13.98
CA ALA A 34 -12.26 3.95 -12.74
C ALA A 34 -10.77 4.33 -12.77
N THR A 35 -10.08 4.00 -13.87
CA THR A 35 -8.64 4.34 -14.00
C THR A 35 -8.41 5.85 -14.04
N TRP A 36 -9.29 6.61 -14.70
CA TRP A 36 -9.21 8.06 -14.68
C TRP A 36 -9.58 8.64 -13.31
N GLY A 37 -10.61 8.10 -12.65
CA GLY A 37 -10.98 8.48 -11.30
C GLY A 37 -9.81 8.31 -10.32
N VAL A 38 -9.11 7.16 -10.35
CA VAL A 38 -7.92 6.94 -9.52
C VAL A 38 -6.82 7.96 -9.80
N ARG A 39 -6.54 8.28 -11.06
CA ARG A 39 -5.52 9.28 -11.43
C ARG A 39 -5.88 10.67 -10.91
N ILE A 40 -7.11 11.08 -11.10
CA ILE A 40 -7.60 12.39 -10.64
C ILE A 40 -7.57 12.44 -9.11
N GLY A 41 -8.05 11.38 -8.43
CA GLY A 41 -8.00 11.26 -6.98
C GLY A 41 -6.56 11.32 -6.45
N TRP A 42 -5.62 10.62 -7.06
CA TRP A 42 -4.22 10.64 -6.67
C TRP A 42 -3.57 12.01 -6.89
N LEU A 43 -3.89 12.70 -7.99
CA LEU A 43 -3.41 14.08 -8.22
C LEU A 43 -4.01 15.06 -7.22
N ALA A 44 -5.28 14.94 -6.88
CA ALA A 44 -5.92 15.76 -5.86
C ALA A 44 -5.31 15.51 -4.48
N GLN A 45 -5.03 14.25 -4.13
CA GLN A 45 -4.31 13.90 -2.89
C GLN A 45 -2.86 14.42 -2.91
N THR A 46 -2.20 14.41 -4.07
CA THR A 46 -0.87 15.03 -4.23
C THR A 46 -0.93 16.54 -3.94
N ALA A 47 -1.93 17.23 -4.48
CA ALA A 47 -2.11 18.66 -4.20
C ALA A 47 -2.37 18.92 -2.70
N LEU A 48 -3.13 18.05 -2.03
CA LEU A 48 -3.34 18.11 -0.59
C LEU A 48 -2.01 17.96 0.18
N LEU A 49 -1.22 16.92 -0.12
CA LEU A 49 0.05 16.66 0.53
C LEU A 49 1.08 17.77 0.27
N VAL A 50 1.13 18.31 -0.95
CA VAL A 50 1.97 19.46 -1.28
C VAL A 50 1.51 20.69 -0.48
N GLY A 51 0.20 20.93 -0.38
CA GLY A 51 -0.34 22.02 0.44
C GLY A 51 0.05 21.89 1.91
N GLN A 52 -0.02 20.68 2.49
CA GLN A 52 0.44 20.39 3.84
C GLN A 52 1.94 20.66 3.98
N GLY A 53 2.77 20.14 3.05
CA GLY A 53 4.22 20.35 3.10
C GLY A 53 4.66 21.81 2.93
N LEU A 54 3.90 22.64 2.21
CA LEU A 54 4.19 24.06 2.04
C LEU A 54 3.73 24.91 3.23
N SER A 55 2.72 24.44 3.98
CA SER A 55 2.14 25.17 5.11
C SER A 55 2.77 24.82 6.45
N ALA A 56 3.47 23.69 6.53
CA ALA A 56 4.06 23.19 7.76
C ALA A 56 5.48 23.73 7.98
N ASP A 57 5.81 24.08 9.22
CA ASP A 57 7.17 24.46 9.65
C ASP A 57 8.06 23.24 9.96
N GLY A 58 7.70 22.04 9.49
CA GLY A 58 8.41 20.80 9.75
C GLY A 58 7.86 19.64 8.92
N PHE A 59 7.95 18.41 9.46
CA PHE A 59 7.43 17.22 8.82
C PHE A 59 5.91 17.08 9.12
N PRO A 60 5.01 17.35 8.15
CA PRO A 60 3.56 17.46 8.41
C PRO A 60 2.90 16.09 8.65
N TRP A 61 3.59 14.99 8.41
CA TRP A 61 3.05 13.63 8.50
C TRP A 61 3.60 12.83 9.69
N GLY A 62 4.07 13.54 10.76
CA GLY A 62 4.58 12.92 11.98
C GLY A 62 3.50 12.28 12.86
N THR A 63 2.24 12.70 12.73
CA THR A 63 1.10 12.08 13.42
C THR A 63 0.70 10.77 12.76
N TRP A 64 0.06 9.85 13.52
CA TRP A 64 -0.44 8.58 12.96
C TRP A 64 -1.41 8.78 11.79
N ALA A 65 -2.26 9.80 11.87
CA ALA A 65 -3.24 10.10 10.84
C ALA A 65 -2.60 10.76 9.61
N GLY A 66 -1.60 11.63 9.80
CA GLY A 66 -0.80 12.21 8.72
C GLY A 66 0.03 11.14 8.01
N ALA A 67 0.69 10.26 8.76
CA ALA A 67 1.42 9.12 8.21
C ALA A 67 0.50 8.20 7.40
N LEU A 68 -0.74 7.98 7.86
CA LEU A 68 -1.74 7.19 7.16
C LEU A 68 -2.18 7.84 5.84
N ASN A 69 -2.35 9.17 5.81
CA ASN A 69 -2.63 9.91 4.58
C ASN A 69 -1.50 9.74 3.55
N LEU A 70 -0.24 9.93 3.98
CA LEU A 70 0.94 9.73 3.13
C LEU A 70 1.06 8.27 2.67
N PHE A 71 0.79 7.31 3.56
CA PHE A 71 0.81 5.88 3.23
C PHE A 71 -0.20 5.53 2.14
N VAL A 72 -1.44 6.02 2.22
CA VAL A 72 -2.46 5.81 1.18
C VAL A 72 -1.99 6.35 -0.16
N TRP A 73 -1.41 7.55 -0.18
CA TRP A 73 -0.87 8.15 -1.39
C TRP A 73 0.22 7.28 -2.03
N LEU A 74 1.13 6.74 -1.22
CA LEU A 74 2.19 5.83 -1.67
C LEU A 74 1.62 4.51 -2.22
N VAL A 75 0.63 3.92 -1.55
CA VAL A 75 -0.04 2.68 -2.00
C VAL A 75 -0.73 2.89 -3.35
N VAL A 76 -1.48 3.99 -3.49
CA VAL A 76 -2.18 4.30 -4.75
C VAL A 76 -1.19 4.67 -5.85
N GLY A 77 -0.14 5.41 -5.53
CA GLY A 77 0.96 5.73 -6.46
C GLY A 77 1.65 4.46 -6.98
N ALA A 78 2.01 3.54 -6.08
CA ALA A 78 2.57 2.24 -6.45
C ALA A 78 1.59 1.40 -7.27
N TYR A 79 0.29 1.42 -6.93
CA TYR A 79 -0.75 0.80 -7.76
C TYR A 79 -0.79 1.38 -9.18
N LEU A 80 -0.68 2.70 -9.34
CA LEU A 80 -0.74 3.34 -10.67
C LEU A 80 0.41 2.90 -11.59
N ILE A 81 1.56 2.50 -11.07
CA ILE A 81 2.67 1.95 -11.86
C ILE A 81 2.23 0.67 -12.60
N TRP A 82 1.46 -0.20 -11.96
CA TRP A 82 1.01 -1.48 -12.51
C TRP A 82 -0.43 -1.41 -13.05
N GLY A 83 -1.32 -0.71 -12.36
CA GLY A 83 -2.76 -0.63 -12.64
C GLY A 83 -3.12 0.11 -13.93
N CYS A 84 -2.18 0.87 -14.53
CA CYS A 84 -2.39 1.51 -15.83
C CYS A 84 -2.53 0.51 -16.98
N THR A 85 -2.08 -0.73 -16.80
CA THR A 85 -2.24 -1.78 -17.81
C THR A 85 -3.58 -2.49 -17.64
N PRO A 86 -4.32 -2.78 -18.73
CA PRO A 86 -5.63 -3.42 -18.65
C PRO A 86 -5.61 -4.77 -17.90
N ARG A 87 -4.47 -5.45 -17.90
CA ARG A 87 -4.28 -6.76 -17.23
C ARG A 87 -4.30 -6.66 -15.71
N PHE A 88 -3.78 -5.56 -15.14
CA PHE A 88 -3.62 -5.40 -13.69
C PHE A 88 -4.69 -4.49 -13.07
N ARG A 89 -5.62 -4.00 -13.87
CA ARG A 89 -6.71 -3.11 -13.44
C ARG A 89 -7.54 -3.71 -12.29
N LEU A 90 -7.75 -5.03 -12.31
CA LEU A 90 -8.44 -5.74 -11.22
C LEU A 90 -7.72 -5.71 -9.86
N LEU A 91 -6.43 -5.35 -9.83
CA LEU A 91 -5.75 -5.06 -8.57
C LEU A 91 -6.40 -3.88 -7.84
N GLY A 92 -6.99 -2.94 -8.57
CA GLY A 92 -7.79 -1.85 -8.00
C GLY A 92 -8.99 -2.32 -7.19
N LEU A 93 -9.51 -3.53 -7.45
CA LEU A 93 -10.59 -4.12 -6.65
C LEU A 93 -10.19 -4.38 -5.20
N THR A 94 -8.93 -4.65 -4.93
CA THR A 94 -8.40 -4.85 -3.57
C THR A 94 -7.82 -3.55 -3.01
N VAL A 95 -7.16 -2.75 -3.82
CA VAL A 95 -6.44 -1.55 -3.38
C VAL A 95 -7.40 -0.38 -3.10
N MET A 96 -8.37 -0.11 -3.99
CA MET A 96 -9.20 1.10 -3.87
C MET A 96 -10.14 1.09 -2.66
N PRO A 97 -10.83 0.00 -2.29
CA PRO A 97 -11.64 -0.02 -1.07
C PRO A 97 -10.79 0.21 0.19
N VAL A 98 -9.61 -0.42 0.25
CA VAL A 98 -8.68 -0.25 1.38
C VAL A 98 -8.17 1.19 1.43
N ALA A 99 -7.76 1.76 0.31
CA ALA A 99 -7.30 3.14 0.22
C ALA A 99 -8.40 4.14 0.67
N ALA A 100 -9.65 3.95 0.23
CA ALA A 100 -10.76 4.81 0.62
C ALA A 100 -11.03 4.74 2.13
N VAL A 101 -11.04 3.53 2.73
CA VAL A 101 -11.24 3.36 4.17
C VAL A 101 -10.10 3.97 4.97
N LEU A 102 -8.85 3.72 4.59
CA LEU A 102 -7.68 4.27 5.29
C LEU A 102 -7.61 5.79 5.16
N LEU A 103 -7.96 6.36 4.01
CA LEU A 103 -8.01 7.80 3.85
C LEU A 103 -9.14 8.43 4.68
N ALA A 104 -10.30 7.78 4.78
CA ALA A 104 -11.38 8.22 5.64
C ALA A 104 -10.97 8.21 7.12
N LEU A 105 -10.22 7.20 7.56
CA LEU A 105 -9.65 7.13 8.90
C LEU A 105 -8.59 8.22 9.13
N ALA A 106 -7.73 8.48 8.15
CA ALA A 106 -6.76 9.57 8.21
C ALA A 106 -7.46 10.92 8.35
N TRP A 107 -8.52 11.15 7.59
CA TRP A 107 -9.32 12.37 7.67
C TRP A 107 -9.99 12.51 9.04
N ALA A 108 -10.66 11.47 9.52
CA ALA A 108 -11.29 11.46 10.84
C ALA A 108 -10.30 11.72 11.99
N GLY A 109 -9.04 11.30 11.81
CA GLY A 109 -7.94 11.53 12.76
C GLY A 109 -7.21 12.86 12.59
N GLY A 110 -7.67 13.77 11.72
CA GLY A 110 -7.03 15.06 11.47
C GLY A 110 -5.80 15.01 10.53
N GLY A 111 -5.44 13.85 9.99
CA GLY A 111 -4.23 13.68 9.15
C GLY A 111 -4.27 14.38 7.80
N THR A 112 -5.33 15.11 7.49
CA THR A 112 -5.51 15.92 6.28
C THR A 112 -5.56 17.42 6.60
N ALA A 113 -5.44 17.79 7.88
CA ALA A 113 -5.39 19.18 8.32
C ALA A 113 -4.07 19.85 7.90
N LEU A 114 -4.10 21.18 7.82
CA LEU A 114 -2.91 22.02 7.60
C LEU A 114 -2.35 22.42 8.96
N ASP A 115 -1.81 21.46 9.69
CA ASP A 115 -1.23 21.69 11.00
C ASP A 115 0.26 22.02 10.92
N GLU A 116 0.78 22.64 12.00
CA GLU A 116 2.22 22.80 12.20
C GLU A 116 2.86 21.40 12.22
N GLY A 117 3.83 21.19 11.34
CA GLY A 117 4.54 19.92 11.25
C GLY A 117 5.43 19.69 12.47
N ASP A 118 5.70 18.43 12.77
CA ASP A 118 6.70 18.08 13.78
C ASP A 118 8.08 18.53 13.32
N ARG A 119 8.83 19.21 14.22
CA ARG A 119 10.21 19.68 13.97
C ARG A 119 11.24 18.55 13.98
N SER A 120 10.84 17.38 13.56
CA SER A 120 11.75 16.24 13.38
C SER A 120 12.84 16.58 12.35
N GLY A 121 14.05 16.15 12.61
CA GLY A 121 15.17 16.36 11.69
C GLY A 121 14.92 15.68 10.32
N VAL A 122 15.54 16.23 9.26
CA VAL A 122 15.40 15.71 7.88
C VAL A 122 15.65 14.20 7.79
N ALA A 123 16.59 13.68 8.57
CA ALA A 123 16.91 12.24 8.57
C ALA A 123 15.73 11.40 9.08
N LEU A 124 15.02 11.83 10.11
CA LEU A 124 13.83 11.13 10.63
C LEU A 124 12.67 11.22 9.64
N ALA A 125 12.49 12.36 8.97
CA ALA A 125 11.50 12.49 7.90
C ALA A 125 11.77 11.53 6.74
N VAL A 126 13.04 11.44 6.28
CA VAL A 126 13.46 10.51 5.23
C VAL A 126 13.25 9.06 5.68
N HIS A 127 13.61 8.72 6.92
CA HIS A 127 13.34 7.40 7.51
C HIS A 127 11.85 7.07 7.44
N ALA A 128 10.98 7.93 7.93
CA ALA A 128 9.54 7.71 7.94
C ALA A 128 8.96 7.50 6.53
N VAL A 129 9.35 8.32 5.56
CA VAL A 129 8.92 8.17 4.15
C VAL A 129 9.38 6.85 3.56
N LEU A 130 10.63 6.43 3.79
CA LEU A 130 11.16 5.16 3.29
C LEU A 130 10.43 3.96 3.93
N MET A 131 10.17 4.02 5.24
CA MET A 131 9.43 2.97 5.94
C MET A 131 8.01 2.83 5.38
N LEU A 132 7.29 3.95 5.24
CA LEU A 132 5.93 3.97 4.66
C LEU A 132 5.93 3.47 3.21
N ALA A 133 6.92 3.85 2.39
CA ALA A 133 7.05 3.39 1.01
C ALA A 133 7.30 1.87 0.94
N GLY A 134 8.16 1.35 1.81
CA GLY A 134 8.38 -0.09 1.93
C GLY A 134 7.10 -0.85 2.31
N PHE A 135 6.39 -0.40 3.33
CA PHE A 135 5.12 -1.01 3.74
C PHE A 135 4.04 -0.87 2.66
N ALA A 136 3.99 0.24 1.92
CA ALA A 136 3.10 0.38 0.77
C ALA A 136 3.38 -0.67 -0.31
N GLY A 137 4.66 -0.94 -0.59
CA GLY A 137 5.07 -2.03 -1.48
C GLY A 137 4.63 -3.41 -1.00
N LEU A 138 4.79 -3.72 0.30
CA LEU A 138 4.32 -4.98 0.89
C LEU A 138 2.79 -5.10 0.84
N THR A 139 2.06 -4.01 1.07
CA THR A 139 0.59 -3.96 0.94
C THR A 139 0.16 -4.28 -0.48
N LEU A 140 0.81 -3.71 -1.48
CA LEU A 140 0.52 -3.98 -2.88
C LEU A 140 0.82 -5.45 -3.24
N ALA A 141 1.93 -6.00 -2.76
CA ALA A 141 2.28 -7.40 -2.94
C ALA A 141 1.25 -8.35 -2.30
N ALA A 142 0.74 -8.00 -1.11
CA ALA A 142 -0.34 -8.72 -0.45
C ALA A 142 -1.65 -8.67 -1.26
N GLY A 143 -1.99 -7.50 -1.83
CA GLY A 143 -3.12 -7.37 -2.76
C GLY A 143 -3.00 -8.28 -3.99
N MET A 144 -1.80 -8.39 -4.56
CA MET A 144 -1.51 -9.32 -5.66
C MET A 144 -1.65 -10.78 -5.22
N ALA A 145 -1.18 -11.13 -4.02
CA ALA A 145 -1.32 -12.47 -3.45
C ALA A 145 -2.79 -12.83 -3.18
N ALA A 146 -3.57 -11.88 -2.67
CA ALA A 146 -5.01 -12.08 -2.46
C ALA A 146 -5.74 -12.31 -3.79
N LEU A 147 -5.43 -11.51 -4.82
CA LEU A 147 -5.99 -11.65 -6.16
C LEU A 147 -5.58 -13.00 -6.78
N TYR A 148 -4.32 -13.44 -6.59
CA TYR A 148 -3.84 -14.74 -7.01
C TYR A 148 -4.68 -15.88 -6.42
N LEU A 149 -4.85 -15.89 -5.08
CA LEU A 149 -5.62 -16.96 -4.41
C LEU A 149 -7.10 -16.95 -4.77
N TRP A 150 -7.67 -15.76 -4.94
CA TRP A 150 -9.06 -15.63 -5.38
C TRP A 150 -9.24 -16.19 -6.81
N GLN A 151 -8.34 -15.86 -7.73
CA GLN A 151 -8.37 -16.33 -9.11
C GLN A 151 -8.13 -17.84 -9.17
N GLU A 152 -7.16 -18.38 -8.42
CA GLU A 152 -6.88 -19.82 -8.32
C GLU A 152 -8.13 -20.60 -7.86
N ARG A 153 -8.81 -20.10 -6.81
CA ARG A 153 -10.03 -20.73 -6.29
C ARG A 153 -11.14 -20.78 -7.35
N ARG A 154 -11.32 -19.70 -8.09
CA ARG A 154 -12.36 -19.63 -9.14
C ARG A 154 -12.04 -20.54 -10.33
N LEU A 155 -10.79 -20.61 -10.74
CA LEU A 155 -10.35 -21.54 -11.79
C LEU A 155 -10.60 -22.99 -11.39
N LYS A 156 -10.31 -23.36 -10.14
CA LYS A 156 -10.58 -24.72 -9.62
C LYS A 156 -12.08 -25.04 -9.56
N ARG A 157 -12.95 -24.04 -9.41
CA ARG A 157 -14.41 -24.21 -9.45
C ARG A 157 -15.00 -24.20 -10.86
N HIS A 158 -14.17 -24.14 -11.90
CA HIS A 158 -14.59 -24.12 -13.31
C HIS A 158 -15.62 -23.03 -13.63
N GLU A 159 -15.56 -21.90 -12.95
CA GLU A 159 -16.47 -20.76 -13.17
C GLU A 159 -16.20 -20.14 -14.55
N ARG A 160 -17.05 -20.42 -15.54
CA ARG A 160 -16.93 -19.93 -16.94
C ARG A 160 -16.85 -18.39 -17.03
N ARG A 161 -17.35 -17.67 -16.04
CA ARG A 161 -17.29 -16.20 -15.96
C ARG A 161 -15.85 -15.67 -15.86
N VAL A 162 -14.94 -16.40 -15.23
CA VAL A 162 -13.53 -16.02 -15.06
C VAL A 162 -12.82 -15.93 -16.41
N LEU A 163 -13.21 -16.77 -17.37
CA LEU A 163 -12.61 -16.80 -18.71
C LEU A 163 -13.00 -15.58 -19.57
N ARG A 164 -14.06 -14.85 -19.21
CA ARG A 164 -14.51 -13.64 -19.93
C ARG A 164 -13.85 -12.34 -19.46
N VAL A 165 -13.27 -12.35 -18.28
CA VAL A 165 -12.59 -11.15 -17.71
C VAL A 165 -11.11 -11.24 -18.07
N ARG A 166 -10.54 -10.15 -18.57
CA ARG A 166 -9.10 -10.04 -18.89
C ARG A 166 -8.30 -10.00 -17.58
N MET A 167 -8.05 -11.17 -17.01
CA MET A 167 -7.23 -11.30 -15.80
C MET A 167 -5.75 -11.50 -16.16
N PRO A 168 -4.82 -11.01 -15.32
CA PRO A 168 -3.42 -11.35 -15.48
C PRO A 168 -3.22 -12.85 -15.26
N PRO A 169 -2.30 -13.50 -15.99
CA PRO A 169 -1.94 -14.89 -15.72
C PRO A 169 -1.44 -15.03 -14.27
N LEU A 170 -1.77 -16.18 -13.63
CA LEU A 170 -1.33 -16.45 -12.25
C LEU A 170 0.19 -16.34 -12.08
N ASP A 171 0.97 -16.83 -13.06
CA ASP A 171 2.42 -16.72 -13.05
C ASP A 171 2.91 -15.26 -13.11
N ALA A 172 2.20 -14.39 -13.83
CA ALA A 172 2.53 -12.97 -13.87
C ALA A 172 2.27 -12.28 -12.51
N LEU A 173 1.13 -12.60 -11.86
CA LEU A 173 0.82 -12.09 -10.52
C LEU A 173 1.88 -12.51 -9.50
N ASP A 174 2.23 -13.81 -9.50
CA ASP A 174 3.23 -14.37 -8.61
C ASP A 174 4.61 -13.73 -8.81
N ARG A 175 5.03 -13.53 -10.07
CA ARG A 175 6.32 -12.92 -10.42
C ARG A 175 6.39 -11.44 -10.06
N ILE A 176 5.31 -10.68 -10.31
CA ILE A 176 5.27 -9.25 -10.00
C ILE A 176 5.19 -9.06 -8.48
N ALA A 177 4.38 -9.84 -7.77
CA ALA A 177 4.34 -9.80 -6.31
C ALA A 177 5.73 -10.01 -5.71
N ALA A 178 6.50 -10.98 -6.20
CA ALA A 178 7.87 -11.21 -5.72
C ALA A 178 8.83 -10.04 -6.01
N ARG A 179 8.73 -9.43 -7.20
CA ARG A 179 9.54 -8.23 -7.53
C ARG A 179 9.16 -7.04 -6.65
N THR A 180 7.88 -6.88 -6.36
CA THR A 180 7.38 -5.82 -5.46
C THR A 180 7.87 -6.03 -4.05
N VAL A 181 7.84 -7.28 -3.53
CA VAL A 181 8.43 -7.64 -2.22
C VAL A 181 9.93 -7.32 -2.21
N LEU A 182 10.68 -7.72 -3.23
CA LEU A 182 12.11 -7.42 -3.29
C LEU A 182 12.38 -5.91 -3.26
N GLY A 183 11.67 -5.13 -4.07
CA GLY A 183 11.80 -3.67 -4.06
C GLY A 183 11.43 -3.06 -2.71
N ALA A 184 10.34 -3.52 -2.09
CA ALA A 184 9.92 -3.09 -0.77
C ALA A 184 10.97 -3.40 0.31
N LEU A 185 11.60 -4.59 0.27
CA LEU A 185 12.66 -4.95 1.20
C LEU A 185 13.90 -4.06 1.05
N VAL A 186 14.30 -3.73 -0.19
CA VAL A 186 15.41 -2.80 -0.43
C VAL A 186 15.10 -1.44 0.19
N VAL A 187 13.91 -0.90 -0.05
CA VAL A 187 13.49 0.39 0.51
C VAL A 187 13.43 0.35 2.04
N LEU A 188 12.86 -0.71 2.63
CA LEU A 188 12.84 -0.91 4.09
C LEU A 188 14.25 -1.00 4.69
N THR A 189 15.15 -1.73 4.05
CA THR A 189 16.54 -1.87 4.52
C THR A 189 17.24 -0.51 4.53
N ILE A 190 17.06 0.30 3.47
CA ILE A 190 17.59 1.66 3.43
C ILE A 190 16.95 2.51 4.53
N GLY A 191 15.63 2.42 4.71
CA GLY A 191 14.90 3.13 5.75
C GLY A 191 15.41 2.80 7.15
N ILE A 192 15.60 1.52 7.46
CA ILE A 192 16.19 1.05 8.73
C ILE A 192 17.61 1.60 8.90
N GLY A 193 18.43 1.57 7.84
CA GLY A 193 19.79 2.11 7.87
C GLY A 193 19.83 3.61 8.19
N VAL A 194 18.94 4.41 7.57
CA VAL A 194 18.80 5.84 7.87
C VAL A 194 18.34 6.05 9.32
N GLY A 195 17.35 5.28 9.80
CA GLY A 195 16.89 5.32 11.18
C GLY A 195 18.03 5.01 12.16
N ALA A 196 18.73 3.89 11.97
CA ALA A 196 19.81 3.47 12.83
C ALA A 196 20.99 4.47 12.90
N ALA A 197 21.21 5.22 11.83
CA ALA A 197 22.22 6.29 11.80
C ALA A 197 21.76 7.57 12.53
N SER A 198 20.47 7.75 12.75
CA SER A 198 19.86 8.95 13.32
C SER A 198 19.51 8.81 14.80
N PHE A 199 19.37 7.58 15.31
CA PHE A 199 19.08 7.31 16.71
C PHE A 199 20.36 7.16 17.54
N GLU A 200 20.36 7.67 18.75
CA GLU A 200 21.44 7.41 19.72
C GLU A 200 21.45 5.93 20.12
N ARG A 201 22.67 5.38 20.30
CA ARG A 201 22.84 3.97 20.64
C ARG A 201 22.22 3.66 22.00
N GLY A 202 21.08 2.99 22.03
CA GLY A 202 20.45 2.54 23.28
C GLY A 202 18.95 2.28 23.18
N ASP A 203 18.25 2.90 22.25
CA ASP A 203 16.79 2.81 22.17
C ASP A 203 16.33 1.72 21.18
N PHE A 204 16.63 0.45 21.52
CA PHE A 204 16.06 -0.68 20.79
C PHE A 204 14.60 -0.85 21.24
N ASP A 205 13.68 -0.19 20.52
CA ASP A 205 12.24 -0.23 20.79
C ASP A 205 11.57 -1.48 20.19
N ALA A 206 10.41 -1.85 20.77
CA ALA A 206 9.57 -2.95 20.29
C ALA A 206 9.18 -2.78 18.81
N ALA A 207 8.95 -1.56 18.35
CA ALA A 207 8.67 -1.27 16.95
C ALA A 207 9.84 -1.63 16.03
N MET A 208 11.08 -1.39 16.47
CA MET A 208 12.29 -1.75 15.72
C MET A 208 12.48 -3.26 15.65
N ALA A 209 12.23 -3.99 16.76
CA ALA A 209 12.26 -5.45 16.79
C ALA A 209 11.23 -6.06 15.83
N VAL A 210 9.99 -5.53 15.82
CA VAL A 210 8.93 -5.97 14.90
C VAL A 210 9.31 -5.70 13.45
N THR A 211 9.88 -4.54 13.16
CA THR A 211 10.33 -4.20 11.80
C THR A 211 11.42 -5.15 11.31
N CYS A 212 12.39 -5.49 12.16
CA CYS A 212 13.42 -6.49 11.85
C CYS A 212 12.80 -7.87 11.61
N LEU A 213 11.80 -8.28 12.41
CA LEU A 213 11.08 -9.53 12.22
C LEU A 213 10.33 -9.57 10.88
N ILE A 214 9.68 -8.46 10.51
CA ILE A 214 9.03 -8.30 9.20
C ILE A 214 10.04 -8.46 8.08
N LEU A 215 11.18 -7.75 8.16
CA LEU A 215 12.25 -7.84 7.17
C LEU A 215 12.75 -9.28 7.03
N ALA A 216 13.03 -9.97 8.15
CA ALA A 216 13.47 -11.37 8.17
C ALA A 216 12.42 -12.31 7.56
N THR A 217 11.13 -12.12 7.87
CA THR A 217 10.03 -12.93 7.34
C THR A 217 9.93 -12.83 5.82
N TYR A 218 10.00 -11.62 5.28
CA TYR A 218 9.93 -11.43 3.84
C TYR A 218 11.23 -11.80 3.11
N ALA A 219 12.39 -11.64 3.76
CA ALA A 219 13.65 -12.16 3.24
C ALA A 219 13.62 -13.69 3.15
N ALA A 220 13.13 -14.37 4.19
CA ALA A 220 12.92 -15.82 4.18
C ALA A 220 11.95 -16.24 3.07
N LEU A 221 10.87 -15.49 2.84
CA LEU A 221 9.94 -15.73 1.73
C LEU A 221 10.66 -15.70 0.36
N LEU A 222 11.55 -14.75 0.14
CA LEU A 222 12.33 -14.66 -1.10
C LEU A 222 13.33 -15.81 -1.25
N VAL A 223 13.96 -16.24 -0.17
CA VAL A 223 14.87 -17.41 -0.15
C VAL A 223 14.08 -18.69 -0.48
N LEU A 224 12.97 -18.94 0.23
CA LEU A 224 12.09 -20.10 -0.04
C LEU A 224 11.58 -20.10 -1.47
N ARG A 225 11.31 -18.93 -2.01
CA ARG A 225 10.93 -18.79 -3.41
C ARG A 225 12.05 -19.21 -4.37
N HIS A 226 13.30 -18.94 -4.03
CA HIS A 226 14.46 -19.38 -4.81
C HIS A 226 14.58 -20.91 -4.80
N GLU A 227 14.20 -21.55 -3.69
CA GLU A 227 14.14 -23.01 -3.51
C GLU A 227 12.88 -23.66 -4.16
N GLY A 228 12.09 -22.91 -4.91
CA GLY A 228 10.95 -23.44 -5.66
C GLY A 228 9.57 -23.23 -5.02
N TRP A 229 9.47 -22.54 -3.89
CA TRP A 229 8.19 -22.17 -3.29
C TRP A 229 7.53 -21.05 -4.09
N ARG A 230 6.67 -21.44 -5.03
CA ARG A 230 5.98 -20.50 -5.93
C ARG A 230 4.45 -20.68 -5.84
N GLY A 231 3.73 -19.73 -6.43
CA GLY A 231 2.29 -19.81 -6.56
C GLY A 231 1.57 -19.73 -5.21
N ARG A 232 0.68 -20.66 -4.93
CA ARG A 232 -0.18 -20.64 -3.74
C ARG A 232 0.59 -20.57 -2.42
N ARG A 233 1.71 -21.30 -2.30
CA ARG A 233 2.53 -21.29 -1.06
C ARG A 233 3.14 -19.91 -0.82
N ALA A 234 3.72 -19.32 -1.86
CA ALA A 234 4.28 -17.97 -1.78
C ALA A 234 3.20 -16.91 -1.50
N ALA A 235 2.02 -17.04 -2.12
CA ALA A 235 0.91 -16.13 -1.88
C ALA A 235 0.38 -16.21 -0.44
N LEU A 236 0.27 -17.40 0.14
CA LEU A 236 -0.13 -17.57 1.54
C LEU A 236 0.90 -16.96 2.50
N LEU A 237 2.19 -17.23 2.28
CA LEU A 237 3.27 -16.64 3.10
C LEU A 237 3.28 -15.12 3.02
N ASN A 238 3.05 -14.56 1.83
CA ASN A 238 2.95 -13.10 1.67
C ASN A 238 1.76 -12.52 2.45
N LEU A 239 0.60 -13.16 2.40
CA LEU A 239 -0.57 -12.70 3.17
C LEU A 239 -0.39 -12.87 4.68
N THR A 240 0.22 -13.96 5.14
CA THR A 240 0.51 -14.13 6.58
C THR A 240 1.53 -13.10 7.07
N GLY A 241 2.58 -12.85 6.29
CA GLY A 241 3.53 -11.77 6.59
C GLY A 241 2.86 -10.40 6.63
N PHE A 242 1.97 -10.11 5.67
CA PHE A 242 1.22 -8.85 5.67
C PHE A 242 0.25 -8.73 6.86
N ALA A 243 -0.44 -9.81 7.23
CA ALA A 243 -1.32 -9.81 8.41
C ALA A 243 -0.53 -9.50 9.69
N LEU A 244 0.69 -10.01 9.79
CA LEU A 244 1.60 -9.71 10.90
C LEU A 244 1.97 -8.21 10.91
N VAL A 245 2.31 -7.62 9.76
CA VAL A 245 2.55 -6.18 9.63
C VAL A 245 1.32 -5.37 10.04
N ALA A 246 0.15 -5.70 9.48
CA ALA A 246 -1.07 -4.95 9.65
C ALA A 246 -1.64 -4.99 11.08
N VAL A 247 -1.32 -6.03 11.85
CA VAL A 247 -1.83 -6.21 13.22
C VAL A 247 -0.79 -5.79 14.26
N VAL A 248 0.45 -6.25 14.11
CA VAL A 248 1.47 -6.08 15.17
C VAL A 248 2.04 -4.66 15.17
N LEU A 249 2.24 -4.06 13.98
CA LEU A 249 2.82 -2.72 13.91
C LEU A 249 1.93 -1.63 14.56
N PRO A 250 0.62 -1.57 14.30
CA PRO A 250 -0.26 -0.65 15.04
C PRO A 250 -0.30 -0.93 16.54
N LEU A 251 -0.37 -2.20 16.96
CA LEU A 251 -0.44 -2.57 18.37
C LEU A 251 0.80 -2.11 19.13
N THR A 252 2.00 -2.23 18.57
CA THR A 252 3.22 -1.75 19.22
C THR A 252 3.31 -0.22 19.32
N HIS A 253 2.63 0.50 18.40
CA HIS A 253 2.57 1.96 18.42
C HIS A 253 1.53 2.51 19.42
N PHE A 254 0.48 1.73 19.72
CA PHE A 254 -0.58 2.13 20.65
C PHE A 254 -0.38 1.56 22.07
N ALA A 255 0.52 0.58 22.24
CA ALA A 255 0.76 -0.05 23.53
C ALA A 255 2.00 0.51 24.28
N GLY A 256 2.76 1.42 23.67
CA GLY A 256 3.87 2.17 24.26
C GLY A 256 3.51 3.63 24.44
#